data_366ffc698d3593088454cbd11722a962
#
_entry.id   366ffc698d3593088454cbd11722a962
#
_cell.length_a   1.000
_cell.length_b   1.000
_cell.length_c   1.000
_cell.angle_alpha   90.00
_cell.angle_beta   90.00
_cell.angle_gamma   90.00
#
_symmetry.space_group_name_H-M   'P 1'
#
loop_
_entity.id
_entity.type
_entity.pdbx_description
1 polymer ?
#
loop_
_entity_poly.entity_id
_entity_poly.type
_entity_poly.pdbx_seq_one_letter_code
_entity_poly.pdbx_strand_id
1 'polypeptide(L)'
;MEDTLKQDVRTAIERSGFPLEHKVGNILREHGWHTISNRYYIDDIKGSEREIDIVAYKIYLDKAEKIEYITTLIISCKKNDKNKWCFLTRKTDPTDANINWSPFHYCTTDDRLDYMAKHHKNILIDSYKSHSGIQHLYSFTENVFAYEKLREPNNDNERGQKGNIITNGNQDIYESIITTIKALNFEKRSRIEIYERHP
;
A
#
# COMPACT_ATOMS: atom_id res chain seq x y z
N MET A 1 -13.48 37.19 16.23
CA MET A 1 -12.41 37.09 15.21
C MET A 1 -11.48 35.91 15.49
N GLU A 2 -10.97 35.72 16.71
CA GLU A 2 -10.08 34.58 17.05
C GLU A 2 -10.77 33.22 16.94
N ASP A 3 -12.02 33.11 17.39
CA ASP A 3 -12.77 31.86 17.32
C ASP A 3 -13.15 31.46 15.88
N THR A 4 -13.43 32.43 15.04
CA THR A 4 -13.70 32.21 13.60
C THR A 4 -12.45 31.66 12.92
N LEU A 5 -11.27 32.25 13.17
CA LEU A 5 -10.02 31.78 12.61
C LEU A 5 -9.68 30.35 13.07
N LYS A 6 -9.88 30.05 14.36
CA LYS A 6 -9.67 28.69 14.89
C LYS A 6 -10.58 27.67 14.21
N GLN A 7 -11.83 28.04 13.98
CA GLN A 7 -12.79 27.17 13.27
C GLN A 7 -12.41 26.95 11.82
N ASP A 8 -11.96 27.99 11.12
CA ASP A 8 -11.50 27.91 9.74
C ASP A 8 -10.27 27.00 9.60
N VAL A 9 -9.28 27.16 10.51
CA VAL A 9 -8.09 26.32 10.56
C VAL A 9 -8.48 24.85 10.83
N ARG A 10 -9.36 24.60 11.79
CA ARG A 10 -9.85 23.25 12.07
C ARG A 10 -10.51 22.63 10.85
N THR A 11 -11.38 23.38 10.20
CA THR A 11 -12.09 22.92 8.99
C THR A 11 -11.09 22.63 7.84
N ALA A 12 -10.06 23.46 7.68
CA ALA A 12 -9.01 23.23 6.69
C ALA A 12 -8.21 21.93 6.98
N ILE A 13 -7.83 21.70 8.25
CA ILE A 13 -7.17 20.47 8.68
C ILE A 13 -8.07 19.25 8.45
N GLU A 14 -9.33 19.33 8.87
CA GLU A 14 -10.29 18.24 8.70
C GLU A 14 -10.53 17.88 7.21
N ARG A 15 -10.40 18.85 6.30
CA ARG A 15 -10.50 18.63 4.84
C ARG A 15 -9.23 18.05 4.23
N SER A 16 -8.09 18.18 4.87
CA SER A 16 -6.83 17.60 4.40
C SER A 16 -6.77 16.08 4.57
N GLY A 17 -5.73 15.44 4.04
CA GLY A 17 -5.42 14.01 4.25
C GLY A 17 -4.88 13.69 5.64
N PHE A 18 -4.28 14.67 6.33
CA PHE A 18 -3.54 14.50 7.57
C PHE A 18 -4.31 13.78 8.69
N PRO A 19 -5.61 14.04 8.95
CA PRO A 19 -6.34 13.31 9.98
C PRO A 19 -6.43 11.80 9.72
N LEU A 20 -6.55 11.40 8.43
CA LEU A 20 -6.56 9.99 8.05
C LEU A 20 -5.20 9.34 8.27
N GLU A 21 -4.14 9.98 7.81
CA GLU A 21 -2.75 9.52 7.97
C GLU A 21 -2.41 9.39 9.46
N HIS A 22 -2.76 10.40 10.27
CA HIS A 22 -2.56 10.38 11.72
C HIS A 22 -3.31 9.21 12.38
N LYS A 23 -4.58 9.01 12.01
CA LYS A 23 -5.40 7.90 12.51
C LYS A 23 -4.79 6.53 12.17
N VAL A 24 -4.38 6.33 10.92
CA VAL A 24 -3.74 5.08 10.48
C VAL A 24 -2.42 4.87 11.23
N GLY A 25 -1.58 5.90 11.35
CA GLY A 25 -0.33 5.85 12.09
C GLY A 25 -0.53 5.49 13.56
N ASN A 26 -1.57 6.02 14.22
CA ASN A 26 -1.90 5.68 15.61
C ASN A 26 -2.31 4.21 15.75
N ILE A 27 -3.21 3.73 14.90
CA ILE A 27 -3.62 2.31 14.89
C ILE A 27 -2.42 1.39 14.74
N LEU A 28 -1.51 1.70 13.83
CA LEU A 28 -0.30 0.91 13.63
C LEU A 28 0.58 0.88 14.89
N ARG A 29 0.80 2.03 15.52
CA ARG A 29 1.60 2.12 16.77
C ARG A 29 0.96 1.36 17.92
N GLU A 30 -0.35 1.44 18.08
CA GLU A 30 -1.11 0.68 19.09
C GLU A 30 -0.97 -0.84 18.89
N HIS A 31 -0.74 -1.29 17.64
CA HIS A 31 -0.48 -2.69 17.31
C HIS A 31 1.02 -3.05 17.25
N GLY A 32 1.88 -2.21 17.80
CA GLY A 32 3.31 -2.48 17.96
C GLY A 32 4.14 -2.30 16.68
N TRP A 33 3.67 -1.49 15.73
CA TRP A 33 4.45 -1.10 14.57
C TRP A 33 5.23 0.20 14.83
N HIS A 34 6.45 0.27 14.35
CA HIS A 34 7.17 1.52 14.22
C HIS A 34 6.72 2.22 12.95
N THR A 35 6.45 3.52 13.01
CA THR A 35 5.92 4.27 11.86
C THR A 35 6.81 5.46 11.51
N ILE A 36 7.04 5.66 10.23
CA ILE A 36 7.66 6.86 9.65
C ILE A 36 6.58 7.51 8.81
N SER A 37 6.17 8.72 9.17
CA SER A 37 5.22 9.52 8.40
C SER A 37 5.96 10.40 7.41
N ASN A 38 5.33 10.69 6.27
CA ASN A 38 5.85 11.59 5.25
C ASN A 38 7.27 11.21 4.79
N ARG A 39 7.45 9.91 4.47
CA ARG A 39 8.73 9.38 4.03
C ARG A 39 9.04 9.81 2.60
N TYR A 40 10.11 10.58 2.42
CA TYR A 40 10.60 10.93 1.08
C TYR A 40 11.38 9.79 0.44
N TYR A 41 11.22 9.64 -0.85
CA TYR A 41 11.97 8.72 -1.69
C TYR A 41 12.27 9.33 -3.06
N ILE A 42 13.27 8.81 -3.74
CA ILE A 42 13.61 9.24 -5.11
C ILE A 42 12.88 8.35 -6.11
N ASP A 43 12.09 8.98 -6.97
CA ASP A 43 11.44 8.30 -8.11
C ASP A 43 12.50 7.91 -9.14
N ASP A 44 12.70 6.62 -9.34
CA ASP A 44 13.75 6.07 -10.22
C ASP A 44 13.61 6.47 -11.67
N ILE A 45 12.39 6.74 -12.12
CA ILE A 45 12.11 7.06 -13.52
C ILE A 45 12.28 8.56 -13.76
N LYS A 46 11.84 9.38 -12.83
CA LYS A 46 11.84 10.85 -12.97
C LYS A 46 13.00 11.53 -12.26
N GLY A 47 13.72 10.84 -11.39
CA GLY A 47 14.77 11.41 -10.56
C GLY A 47 14.28 12.50 -9.58
N SER A 48 12.99 12.61 -9.38
CA SER A 48 12.37 13.63 -8.50
C SER A 48 12.03 13.06 -7.14
N GLU A 49 12.09 13.93 -6.12
CA GLU A 49 11.61 13.58 -4.77
C GLU A 49 10.11 13.34 -4.78
N ARG A 50 9.69 12.31 -4.08
CA ARG A 50 8.32 11.90 -3.85
C ARG A 50 8.13 11.58 -2.39
N GLU A 51 6.89 11.63 -1.96
CA GLU A 51 6.49 11.32 -0.60
C GLU A 51 5.55 10.12 -0.59
N ILE A 52 5.72 9.24 0.41
CA ILE A 52 4.76 8.22 0.78
C ILE A 52 4.23 8.54 2.17
N ASP A 53 2.94 8.40 2.36
CA ASP A 53 2.25 8.89 3.55
C ASP A 53 2.73 8.19 4.82
N ILE A 54 2.86 6.85 4.80
CA ILE A 54 3.36 6.08 5.95
C ILE A 54 4.20 4.90 5.48
N VAL A 55 5.37 4.74 6.10
CA VAL A 55 6.13 3.49 6.11
C VAL A 55 6.05 2.93 7.53
N ALA A 56 5.57 1.71 7.70
CA ALA A 56 5.53 1.06 9.00
C ALA A 56 6.33 -0.24 8.98
N TYR A 57 7.05 -0.53 10.06
CA TYR A 57 7.84 -1.74 10.14
C TYR A 57 7.75 -2.39 11.51
N LYS A 58 7.90 -3.71 11.50
CA LYS A 58 7.94 -4.56 12.70
C LYS A 58 9.11 -5.51 12.59
N ILE A 59 9.87 -5.63 13.66
CA ILE A 59 11.08 -6.44 13.72
C ILE A 59 10.82 -7.64 14.63
N TYR A 60 11.18 -8.83 14.16
CA TYR A 60 11.22 -10.05 14.94
C TYR A 60 12.61 -10.66 14.82
N LEU A 61 13.26 -10.90 15.97
CA LEU A 61 14.55 -11.55 16.05
C LEU A 61 14.38 -13.01 16.47
N ASP A 62 14.69 -13.93 15.59
CA ASP A 62 14.88 -15.33 15.95
C ASP A 62 16.26 -15.50 16.57
N LYS A 63 16.29 -15.66 17.90
CA LYS A 63 17.55 -15.78 18.66
C LYS A 63 18.26 -17.12 18.43
N ALA A 64 17.54 -18.18 18.08
CA ALA A 64 18.10 -19.49 17.85
C ALA A 64 18.86 -19.52 16.52
N GLU A 65 18.24 -19.03 15.47
CA GLU A 65 18.82 -18.99 14.12
C GLU A 65 19.63 -17.72 13.85
N LYS A 66 19.60 -16.73 14.77
CA LYS A 66 20.20 -15.39 14.61
C LYS A 66 19.72 -14.67 13.35
N ILE A 67 18.44 -14.85 13.04
CA ILE A 67 17.80 -14.22 11.87
C ILE A 67 16.90 -13.09 12.34
N GLU A 68 17.04 -11.93 11.73
CA GLU A 68 16.14 -10.80 11.91
C GLU A 68 15.12 -10.74 10.76
N TYR A 69 13.84 -10.83 11.10
CA TYR A 69 12.74 -10.69 10.18
C TYR A 69 12.16 -9.27 10.29
N ILE A 70 12.21 -8.51 9.20
CA ILE A 70 11.64 -7.17 9.15
C ILE A 70 10.43 -7.20 8.22
N THR A 71 9.25 -7.00 8.77
CA THR A 71 8.03 -6.79 7.98
C THR A 71 7.84 -5.30 7.78
N THR A 72 7.68 -4.86 6.53
CA THR A 72 7.48 -3.46 6.18
C THR A 72 6.17 -3.30 5.42
N LEU A 73 5.38 -2.30 5.80
CA LEU A 73 4.17 -1.87 5.12
C LEU A 73 4.43 -0.50 4.46
N ILE A 74 4.08 -0.38 3.20
CA ILE A 74 4.08 0.88 2.46
C ILE A 74 2.63 1.28 2.27
N ILE A 75 2.24 2.41 2.82
CA ILE A 75 0.83 2.80 2.91
C ILE A 75 0.64 4.18 2.28
N SER A 76 -0.28 4.25 1.32
CA SER A 76 -0.79 5.50 0.77
C SER A 76 -2.21 5.75 1.26
N CYS A 77 -2.44 6.88 1.91
CA CYS A 77 -3.71 7.28 2.49
C CYS A 77 -4.45 8.21 1.53
N LYS A 78 -5.64 7.84 1.12
CA LYS A 78 -6.46 8.67 0.23
C LYS A 78 -7.79 8.99 0.88
N LYS A 79 -7.94 10.24 1.31
CA LYS A 79 -9.22 10.74 1.81
C LYS A 79 -10.17 10.94 0.63
N ASN A 80 -11.36 10.40 0.74
CA ASN A 80 -12.35 10.44 -0.34
C ASN A 80 -13.78 10.61 0.20
N ASP A 81 -14.12 11.82 0.64
CA ASP A 81 -15.41 12.10 1.27
C ASP A 81 -16.58 12.15 0.26
N LYS A 82 -16.30 12.51 -1.00
CA LYS A 82 -17.32 12.78 -2.02
C LYS A 82 -17.45 11.70 -3.10
N ASN A 83 -16.48 10.80 -3.15
CA ASN A 83 -16.46 9.77 -4.18
C ASN A 83 -16.45 8.38 -3.54
N LYS A 84 -16.84 7.39 -4.32
CA LYS A 84 -16.76 5.97 -3.96
C LYS A 84 -15.86 5.27 -4.95
N TRP A 85 -14.95 4.47 -4.45
CA TRP A 85 -14.14 3.59 -5.29
C TRP A 85 -14.94 2.32 -5.56
N CYS A 86 -15.12 2.02 -6.82
CA CYS A 86 -15.80 0.81 -7.28
C CYS A 86 -14.77 -0.12 -7.90
N PHE A 87 -14.63 -1.31 -7.35
CA PHE A 87 -13.77 -2.36 -7.89
C PHE A 87 -14.64 -3.45 -8.48
N LEU A 88 -14.48 -3.72 -9.77
CA LEU A 88 -15.16 -4.81 -10.45
C LEU A 88 -14.32 -6.07 -10.34
N THR A 89 -14.91 -7.10 -9.75
CA THR A 89 -14.23 -8.37 -9.52
C THR A 89 -14.76 -9.48 -10.43
N ARG A 90 -13.92 -10.46 -10.69
CA ARG A 90 -14.28 -11.73 -11.31
C ARG A 90 -13.67 -12.88 -10.52
N LYS A 91 -14.25 -14.05 -10.60
CA LYS A 91 -13.65 -15.25 -10.02
C LYS A 91 -12.26 -15.48 -10.58
N THR A 92 -11.35 -15.91 -9.72
CA THR A 92 -9.99 -16.26 -10.11
C THR A 92 -10.04 -17.41 -11.12
N ASP A 93 -9.41 -17.24 -12.27
CA ASP A 93 -9.28 -18.27 -13.29
C ASP A 93 -7.90 -18.92 -13.14
N PRO A 94 -7.81 -20.26 -12.97
CA PRO A 94 -6.53 -20.97 -12.89
C PRO A 94 -5.64 -20.80 -14.12
N THR A 95 -6.21 -20.42 -15.26
CA THR A 95 -5.47 -20.16 -16.51
C THR A 95 -5.01 -18.71 -16.67
N ASP A 96 -5.38 -17.82 -15.74
CA ASP A 96 -4.97 -16.41 -15.78
C ASP A 96 -3.45 -16.30 -15.59
N ALA A 97 -2.78 -15.55 -16.47
CA ALA A 97 -1.36 -15.31 -16.39
C ALA A 97 -0.92 -14.68 -15.05
N ASN A 98 -1.82 -14.00 -14.36
CA ASN A 98 -1.58 -13.34 -13.09
C ASN A 98 -1.84 -14.24 -11.87
N ILE A 99 -2.22 -15.52 -12.05
CA ILE A 99 -2.54 -16.41 -10.93
C ILE A 99 -1.35 -16.64 -9.98
N ASN A 100 -0.13 -16.52 -10.49
CA ASN A 100 1.11 -16.70 -9.73
C ASN A 100 1.58 -15.41 -9.07
N TRP A 101 0.72 -14.40 -8.96
CA TRP A 101 1.05 -13.19 -8.23
C TRP A 101 1.29 -13.50 -6.74
N SER A 102 2.34 -12.89 -6.18
CA SER A 102 2.66 -12.99 -4.75
C SER A 102 2.35 -11.66 -4.07
N PRO A 103 1.57 -11.65 -2.98
CA PRO A 103 1.29 -10.43 -2.22
C PRO A 103 2.51 -9.88 -1.47
N PHE A 104 3.58 -10.68 -1.37
CA PHE A 104 4.80 -10.28 -0.69
C PHE A 104 5.94 -10.02 -1.66
N HIS A 105 6.62 -8.90 -1.41
CA HIS A 105 7.92 -8.61 -1.97
C HIS A 105 8.95 -8.78 -0.87
N TYR A 106 9.98 -9.54 -1.10
CA TYR A 106 11.01 -9.79 -0.09
C TYR A 106 12.40 -9.56 -0.67
N CYS A 107 13.33 -9.26 0.22
CA CYS A 107 14.77 -9.29 0.01
C CYS A 107 15.42 -9.94 1.22
N THR A 108 16.57 -10.53 1.05
CA THR A 108 17.31 -11.20 2.11
C THR A 108 18.81 -11.05 1.89
N THR A 109 19.56 -11.08 2.97
CA THR A 109 21.03 -11.14 2.95
C THR A 109 21.56 -12.57 3.18
N ASP A 110 20.67 -13.55 3.43
CA ASP A 110 21.06 -14.97 3.48
C ASP A 110 21.12 -15.55 2.08
N ASP A 111 22.29 -15.98 1.65
CA ASP A 111 22.55 -16.51 0.30
C ASP A 111 21.66 -17.72 -0.05
N ARG A 112 21.33 -18.55 0.92
CA ARG A 112 20.50 -19.75 0.72
C ARG A 112 19.05 -19.35 0.47
N LEU A 113 18.53 -18.38 1.25
CA LEU A 113 17.19 -17.85 1.05
C LEU A 113 17.10 -17.05 -0.24
N ASP A 114 18.13 -16.28 -0.60
CA ASP A 114 18.19 -15.56 -1.87
C ASP A 114 18.20 -16.53 -3.06
N TYR A 115 19.01 -17.59 -2.99
CA TYR A 115 19.02 -18.64 -4.00
C TYR A 115 17.64 -19.31 -4.15
N MET A 116 17.01 -19.69 -3.02
CA MET A 116 15.66 -20.28 -3.03
C MET A 116 14.63 -19.33 -3.64
N ALA A 117 14.71 -18.05 -3.28
CA ALA A 117 13.83 -17.02 -3.81
C ALA A 117 13.95 -16.85 -5.32
N LYS A 118 15.15 -16.92 -5.86
CA LYS A 118 15.43 -16.72 -7.29
C LYS A 118 15.11 -17.98 -8.12
N HIS A 119 15.45 -19.15 -7.60
CA HIS A 119 15.42 -20.40 -8.38
C HIS A 119 14.28 -21.35 -8.02
N HIS A 120 13.74 -21.24 -6.81
CA HIS A 120 12.72 -22.13 -6.26
C HIS A 120 11.53 -21.37 -5.66
N LYS A 121 11.14 -20.26 -6.28
CA LYS A 121 10.07 -19.38 -5.82
C LYS A 121 8.77 -20.12 -5.49
N ASN A 122 8.41 -21.12 -6.27
CA ASN A 122 7.18 -21.89 -6.06
C ASN A 122 7.22 -22.66 -4.73
N ILE A 123 8.36 -23.20 -4.34
CA ILE A 123 8.52 -23.91 -3.04
C ILE A 123 8.28 -22.95 -1.87
N LEU A 124 8.81 -21.72 -1.96
CA LEU A 124 8.56 -20.68 -0.95
C LEU A 124 7.09 -20.28 -0.90
N ILE A 125 6.45 -20.08 -2.05
CA ILE A 125 5.03 -19.73 -2.12
C ILE A 125 4.18 -20.85 -1.54
N ASP A 126 4.46 -22.11 -1.84
CA ASP A 126 3.73 -23.27 -1.30
C ASP A 126 3.91 -23.40 0.21
N SER A 127 5.12 -23.12 0.70
CA SER A 127 5.39 -23.05 2.15
C SER A 127 4.55 -21.93 2.81
N TYR A 128 4.47 -20.74 2.21
CA TYR A 128 3.65 -19.65 2.74
C TYR A 128 2.15 -19.98 2.69
N LYS A 129 1.68 -20.61 1.61
CA LYS A 129 0.28 -21.05 1.48
C LYS A 129 -0.10 -22.09 2.54
N SER A 130 0.84 -22.91 2.98
CA SER A 130 0.61 -23.92 4.02
C SER A 130 0.65 -23.33 5.43
N HIS A 131 1.23 -22.14 5.62
CA HIS A 131 1.35 -21.52 6.94
C HIS A 131 0.04 -20.88 7.39
N SER A 132 -0.53 -21.33 8.49
CA SER A 132 -1.86 -20.92 8.98
C SER A 132 -2.05 -19.42 9.20
N GLY A 133 -0.96 -18.70 9.52
CA GLY A 133 -1.02 -17.26 9.76
C GLY A 133 -1.14 -16.39 8.50
N ILE A 134 -0.71 -16.88 7.34
CA ILE A 134 -0.64 -16.08 6.11
C ILE A 134 -1.32 -16.73 4.89
N GLN A 135 -1.76 -18.00 5.01
CA GLN A 135 -2.41 -18.71 3.90
C GLN A 135 -3.58 -17.94 3.29
N HIS A 136 -4.34 -17.19 4.11
CA HIS A 136 -5.47 -16.39 3.64
C HIS A 136 -5.06 -15.29 2.65
N LEU A 137 -3.81 -14.81 2.69
CA LEU A 137 -3.28 -13.81 1.75
C LEU A 137 -3.00 -14.40 0.35
N TYR A 138 -2.98 -15.72 0.24
CA TYR A 138 -2.82 -16.43 -1.04
C TYR A 138 -4.11 -17.10 -1.53
N SER A 139 -5.19 -17.02 -0.74
CA SER A 139 -6.47 -17.69 -1.05
C SER A 139 -7.43 -16.71 -1.69
N PHE A 140 -7.05 -16.10 -2.82
CA PHE A 140 -7.99 -15.21 -3.52
C PHE A 140 -9.02 -16.04 -4.30
N THR A 141 -10.26 -15.74 -4.04
CA THR A 141 -11.38 -16.28 -4.82
C THR A 141 -11.79 -15.37 -5.98
N GLU A 142 -11.37 -14.11 -5.91
CA GLU A 142 -11.72 -13.09 -6.88
C GLU A 142 -10.53 -12.17 -7.20
N ASN A 143 -10.45 -11.72 -8.45
CA ASN A 143 -9.49 -10.73 -8.92
C ASN A 143 -10.20 -9.46 -9.36
N VAL A 144 -9.66 -8.31 -9.01
CA VAL A 144 -10.09 -7.02 -9.56
C VAL A 144 -9.60 -6.91 -10.99
N PHE A 145 -10.50 -6.73 -11.95
CA PHE A 145 -10.16 -6.56 -13.36
C PHE A 145 -10.39 -5.14 -13.87
N ALA A 146 -11.18 -4.33 -13.16
CA ALA A 146 -11.39 -2.93 -13.46
C ALA A 146 -11.73 -2.15 -12.19
N TYR A 147 -11.50 -0.86 -12.21
CA TYR A 147 -11.86 0.03 -11.11
C TYR A 147 -12.25 1.41 -11.64
N GLU A 148 -13.12 2.07 -10.91
CA GLU A 148 -13.65 3.38 -11.28
C GLU A 148 -13.96 4.18 -10.02
N LYS A 149 -13.82 5.51 -10.10
CA LYS A 149 -14.24 6.44 -9.06
C LYS A 149 -15.60 7.02 -9.44
N LEU A 150 -16.55 6.86 -8.55
CA LEU A 150 -17.94 7.30 -8.73
C LEU A 150 -18.25 8.48 -7.80
N ARG A 151 -19.07 9.41 -8.23
CA ARG A 151 -19.59 10.51 -7.43
C ARG A 151 -21.07 10.77 -7.71
N GLU A 152 -21.69 11.46 -6.79
CA GLU A 152 -23.01 12.05 -7.04
C GLU A 152 -22.89 13.30 -7.92
N PRO A 153 -23.91 13.63 -8.71
CA PRO A 153 -23.98 14.88 -9.46
C PRO A 153 -23.88 16.10 -8.55
N ASN A 154 -23.20 17.14 -9.01
CA ASN A 154 -23.06 18.38 -8.25
C ASN A 154 -24.33 19.25 -8.30
N ASN A 155 -25.19 19.09 -9.31
CA ASN A 155 -26.43 19.85 -9.53
C ASN A 155 -27.44 19.04 -10.32
N ASP A 156 -28.68 19.57 -10.38
CA ASP A 156 -29.80 18.91 -11.06
C ASP A 156 -29.62 18.82 -12.58
N ASN A 157 -28.93 19.79 -13.20
CA ASN A 157 -28.65 19.75 -14.63
C ASN A 157 -27.70 18.58 -14.96
N GLU A 158 -26.69 18.36 -14.14
CA GLU A 158 -25.77 17.23 -14.30
C GLU A 158 -26.48 15.90 -14.05
N ARG A 159 -27.37 15.85 -13.04
CA ARG A 159 -28.23 14.70 -12.74
C ARG A 159 -29.15 14.35 -13.91
N GLY A 160 -29.78 15.34 -14.50
CA GLY A 160 -30.70 15.16 -15.65
C GLY A 160 -29.99 14.63 -16.89
N GLN A 161 -28.72 14.97 -17.10
CA GLN A 161 -27.96 14.55 -18.28
C GLN A 161 -27.21 13.21 -18.06
N LYS A 162 -26.72 12.93 -16.87
CA LYS A 162 -25.80 11.82 -16.58
C LYS A 162 -26.31 10.81 -15.55
N GLY A 163 -27.51 11.03 -15.00
CA GLY A 163 -28.09 10.17 -13.97
C GLY A 163 -27.61 10.47 -12.55
N ASN A 164 -27.96 9.60 -11.61
CA ASN A 164 -27.70 9.79 -10.18
C ASN A 164 -26.27 9.44 -9.72
N ILE A 165 -25.51 8.75 -10.53
CA ILE A 165 -24.11 8.38 -10.25
C ILE A 165 -23.30 8.63 -11.52
N ILE A 166 -22.16 9.27 -11.36
CA ILE A 166 -21.30 9.70 -12.47
C ILE A 166 -19.89 9.17 -12.24
N THR A 167 -19.26 8.71 -13.31
CA THR A 167 -17.82 8.40 -13.29
C THR A 167 -17.01 9.69 -13.12
N ASN A 168 -15.99 9.64 -12.26
CA ASN A 168 -15.15 10.80 -11.95
C ASN A 168 -13.66 10.54 -12.23
N GLY A 169 -13.39 9.64 -13.16
CA GLY A 169 -12.04 9.18 -13.47
C GLY A 169 -11.43 8.33 -12.36
N ASN A 170 -10.35 7.68 -12.68
CA ASN A 170 -9.66 6.75 -11.77
C ASN A 170 -8.20 7.14 -11.51
N GLN A 171 -7.81 8.35 -11.89
CA GLN A 171 -6.42 8.82 -11.83
C GLN A 171 -5.83 8.71 -10.42
N ASP A 172 -6.60 9.06 -9.38
CA ASP A 172 -6.15 9.00 -7.98
C ASP A 172 -5.82 7.58 -7.54
N ILE A 173 -6.63 6.60 -7.99
CA ILE A 173 -6.41 5.17 -7.68
C ILE A 173 -5.12 4.72 -8.36
N TYR A 174 -5.00 5.02 -9.65
CA TYR A 174 -3.81 4.67 -10.43
C TYR A 174 -2.54 5.30 -9.83
N GLU A 175 -2.56 6.59 -9.55
CA GLU A 175 -1.42 7.30 -8.94
C GLU A 175 -1.06 6.73 -7.57
N SER A 176 -2.04 6.37 -6.76
CA SER A 176 -1.80 5.74 -5.46
C SER A 176 -1.08 4.40 -5.60
N ILE A 177 -1.52 3.55 -6.53
CA ILE A 177 -0.90 2.26 -6.81
C ILE A 177 0.54 2.45 -7.27
N ILE A 178 0.76 3.31 -8.28
CA ILE A 178 2.10 3.56 -8.84
C ILE A 178 3.05 4.16 -7.80
N THR A 179 2.58 5.11 -7.00
CA THR A 179 3.38 5.72 -5.92
C THR A 179 3.81 4.67 -4.90
N THR A 180 2.88 3.80 -4.49
CA THR A 180 3.16 2.73 -3.53
C THR A 180 4.18 1.72 -4.09
N ILE A 181 4.06 1.32 -5.36
CA ILE A 181 5.01 0.41 -6.02
C ILE A 181 6.41 1.03 -6.09
N LYS A 182 6.52 2.31 -6.45
CA LYS A 182 7.81 3.02 -6.52
C LYS A 182 8.45 3.15 -5.15
N ALA A 183 7.68 3.53 -4.13
CA ALA A 183 8.16 3.60 -2.75
C ALA A 183 8.63 2.22 -2.24
N LEU A 184 7.89 1.15 -2.56
CA LEU A 184 8.30 -0.22 -2.23
C LEU A 184 9.65 -0.59 -2.85
N ASN A 185 9.85 -0.29 -4.12
CA ASN A 185 11.11 -0.56 -4.80
C ASN A 185 12.28 0.24 -4.21
N PHE A 186 12.05 1.50 -3.85
CA PHE A 186 13.02 2.32 -3.15
C PHE A 186 13.39 1.73 -1.78
N GLU A 187 12.42 1.37 -0.95
CA GLU A 187 12.65 0.79 0.38
C GLU A 187 13.41 -0.55 0.29
N LYS A 188 13.09 -1.39 -0.68
CA LYS A 188 13.84 -2.65 -0.92
C LYS A 188 15.31 -2.39 -1.20
N ARG A 189 15.64 -1.46 -2.08
CA ARG A 189 17.03 -1.14 -2.42
C ARG A 189 17.76 -0.50 -1.25
N SER A 190 17.15 0.46 -0.59
CA SER A 190 17.74 1.12 0.58
C SER A 190 18.06 0.12 1.69
N ARG A 191 17.24 -0.91 1.87
CA ARG A 191 17.51 -1.97 2.86
C ARG A 191 18.71 -2.83 2.46
N ILE A 192 18.79 -3.26 1.21
CA ILE A 192 19.93 -4.05 0.71
C ILE A 192 21.22 -3.24 0.87
N GLU A 193 21.26 -1.98 0.45
CA GLU A 193 22.44 -1.12 0.58
C GLU A 193 22.89 -0.92 2.04
N ILE A 194 21.97 -0.82 3.00
CA ILE A 194 22.31 -0.71 4.42
C ILE A 194 23.01 -1.99 4.90
N TYR A 195 22.50 -3.15 4.56
CA TYR A 195 23.09 -4.43 4.97
C TYR A 195 24.44 -4.69 4.30
N GLU A 196 24.61 -4.32 3.03
CA GLU A 196 25.91 -4.43 2.33
C GLU A 196 27.01 -3.56 2.96
N ARG A 197 26.65 -2.41 3.55
CA ARG A 197 27.57 -1.50 4.24
C ARG A 197 27.90 -1.91 5.67
N HIS A 198 27.06 -2.72 6.30
CA HIS A 198 27.17 -3.15 7.69
C HIS A 198 26.89 -4.66 7.79
N PRO A 199 27.80 -5.52 7.21
CA PRO A 199 27.65 -6.97 7.21
C PRO A 199 27.79 -7.59 8.61
#